data_c3e402b67d9d2bc67dacb5d348fc7a19
#
_entry.id   c3e402b67d9d2bc67dacb5d348fc7a19
#
_cell.length_a   1.000
_cell.length_b   1.000
_cell.length_c   1.000
_cell.angle_alpha   90.00
_cell.angle_beta   90.00
_cell.angle_gamma   90.00
#
_symmetry.space_group_name_H-M   'P 1'
#
loop_
_entity.id
_entity.type
_entity.pdbx_description
1 polymer ?
#
loop_
_entity_poly.entity_id
_entity_poly.type
_entity_poly.pdbx_seq_one_letter_code
_entity_poly.pdbx_strand_id
1 'polypeptide(L)'
;MNKTYYVCKYTPIELLESLGGECENFNHMPEGFDLADQVSHPNICGFGKTLLEGVMEGKIKELVLVSCCDTIRSVYDILLESGKLDFLYILDVLHCDSACSRERMAVQLKGLAKAYAQYKGTEFDAGKFRAAFHAQEKITKSHIAVLGARMGQELFEMTSKAMPLPVENDTCVHNRSVGNILPPEGASFDELMDWYAGEILGQIPCMRMMDPTGRKKLYNDPSVAGIIYHTVKFCDFYSFEYAEIKNHTDVPLLKIESDYTIQSSGQLLTRLEAFAESIQPETLEQTIDGDTKGERKMGKGYFAGIDSGSTSTDAVSYTH
;
A
#
# COMPACT_ATOMS: atom_id res chain seq x y z
N MET A 1 15.04 0.70 21.71
CA MET A 1 13.85 -0.17 21.68
C MET A 1 13.75 -0.79 20.31
N ASN A 2 13.25 -2.01 20.20
CA ASN A 2 13.01 -2.60 18.88
C ASN A 2 11.80 -1.92 18.23
N LYS A 3 11.85 -1.69 16.92
CA LYS A 3 10.73 -1.20 16.14
C LYS A 3 9.69 -2.31 15.97
N THR A 4 8.41 -1.95 16.06
CA THR A 4 7.30 -2.84 15.73
C THR A 4 6.92 -2.64 14.28
N TYR A 5 7.28 -3.59 13.42
CA TYR A 5 6.99 -3.50 12.00
C TYR A 5 5.55 -3.92 11.70
N TYR A 6 4.96 -3.25 10.72
CA TYR A 6 3.64 -3.60 10.17
C TYR A 6 3.67 -3.60 8.64
N VAL A 7 2.65 -4.23 8.04
CA VAL A 7 2.63 -4.45 6.58
C VAL A 7 1.34 -4.01 5.88
N CYS A 8 0.35 -3.59 6.62
CA CYS A 8 -0.97 -3.33 6.06
C CYS A 8 -1.60 -2.08 6.69
N LYS A 9 -2.32 -1.29 5.90
CA LYS A 9 -3.02 -0.10 6.39
C LYS A 9 -4.13 -0.38 7.41
N TYR A 10 -4.62 -1.61 7.48
CA TYR A 10 -5.58 -2.05 8.49
C TYR A 10 -4.93 -2.39 9.84
N THR A 11 -3.60 -2.28 9.95
CA THR A 11 -2.91 -2.42 11.23
C THR A 11 -3.27 -1.25 12.15
N PRO A 12 -3.65 -1.52 13.41
CA PRO A 12 -4.04 -0.49 14.36
C PRO A 12 -2.80 0.19 14.99
N ILE A 13 -2.14 1.04 14.22
CA ILE A 13 -0.87 1.67 14.57
C ILE A 13 -1.02 2.50 15.84
N GLU A 14 -2.07 3.31 15.94
CA GLU A 14 -2.33 4.22 17.06
C GLU A 14 -2.53 3.45 18.37
N LEU A 15 -3.10 2.24 18.30
CA LEU A 15 -3.23 1.37 19.45
C LEU A 15 -1.86 0.82 19.91
N LEU A 16 -1.04 0.38 18.99
CA LEU A 16 0.31 -0.12 19.28
C LEU A 16 1.21 0.99 19.86
N GLU A 17 1.16 2.19 19.30
CA GLU A 17 1.91 3.35 19.77
C GLU A 17 1.47 3.79 21.14
N SER A 18 0.17 3.79 21.43
CA SER A 18 -0.36 4.10 22.77
C SER A 18 0.11 3.13 23.87
N LEU A 19 0.48 1.92 23.46
CA LEU A 19 1.03 0.88 24.31
C LEU A 19 2.57 0.85 24.35
N GLY A 20 3.23 1.87 23.77
CA GLY A 20 4.68 2.04 23.81
C GLY A 20 5.43 1.40 22.63
N GLY A 21 4.73 1.09 21.52
CA GLY A 21 5.33 0.66 20.28
C GLY A 21 5.94 1.83 19.51
N GLU A 22 7.08 1.61 18.85
CA GLU A 22 7.61 2.46 17.81
C GLU A 22 7.26 1.79 16.47
N CYS A 23 6.14 2.20 15.86
CA CYS A 23 5.59 1.53 14.68
C CYS A 23 6.25 2.00 13.38
N GLU A 24 6.66 1.06 12.54
CA GLU A 24 7.24 1.35 11.22
C GLU A 24 6.65 0.43 10.14
N ASN A 25 6.28 1.01 9.01
CA ASN A 25 5.91 0.22 7.85
C ASN A 25 7.13 -0.49 7.29
N PHE A 26 7.12 -1.83 7.29
CA PHE A 26 8.22 -2.56 6.67
C PHE A 26 8.15 -2.43 5.15
N ASN A 27 9.07 -1.66 4.60
CA ASN A 27 9.07 -1.25 3.19
C ASN A 27 10.44 -1.37 2.52
N HIS A 28 11.40 -2.05 3.15
CA HIS A 28 12.74 -2.28 2.62
C HIS A 28 12.72 -3.30 1.47
N MET A 29 13.55 -3.10 0.45
CA MET A 29 13.76 -4.03 -0.65
C MET A 29 15.12 -4.73 -0.46
N PRO A 30 15.18 -6.07 -0.35
CA PRO A 30 16.43 -6.80 -0.25
C PRO A 30 17.16 -6.89 -1.60
N GLU A 31 18.44 -7.26 -1.57
CA GLU A 31 19.19 -7.57 -2.79
C GLU A 31 18.74 -8.90 -3.43
N GLY A 32 18.29 -9.86 -2.62
CA GLY A 32 17.83 -11.18 -3.06
C GLY A 32 17.02 -11.88 -1.97
N PHE A 33 16.74 -13.15 -2.16
CA PHE A 33 15.87 -13.97 -1.31
C PHE A 33 16.55 -15.26 -0.85
N ASP A 34 17.85 -15.24 -0.59
CA ASP A 34 18.64 -16.44 -0.30
C ASP A 34 18.15 -17.22 0.93
N LEU A 35 17.72 -16.51 1.97
CA LEU A 35 17.18 -17.13 3.19
C LEU A 35 15.69 -17.45 3.05
N ALA A 36 14.91 -16.57 2.43
CA ALA A 36 13.49 -16.77 2.21
C ALA A 36 13.22 -18.00 1.32
N ASP A 37 14.03 -18.21 0.28
CA ASP A 37 13.90 -19.34 -0.65
C ASP A 37 14.23 -20.71 -0.01
N GLN A 38 14.92 -20.74 1.14
CA GLN A 38 15.16 -21.96 1.91
C GLN A 38 13.94 -22.41 2.71
N VAL A 39 13.03 -21.49 3.04
CA VAL A 39 11.90 -21.75 3.95
C VAL A 39 10.53 -21.55 3.29
N SER A 40 10.49 -21.11 2.05
CA SER A 40 9.23 -20.83 1.35
C SER A 40 9.20 -21.37 -0.07
N HIS A 41 7.98 -21.49 -0.62
CA HIS A 41 7.81 -21.93 -2.01
C HIS A 41 8.30 -20.84 -3.00
N PRO A 42 8.97 -21.20 -4.12
CA PRO A 42 9.49 -20.23 -5.10
C PRO A 42 8.45 -19.24 -5.65
N ASN A 43 7.20 -19.63 -5.77
CA ASN A 43 6.10 -18.82 -6.33
C ASN A 43 5.34 -17.98 -5.29
N ILE A 44 5.86 -17.83 -4.09
CA ILE A 44 5.31 -16.86 -3.13
C ILE A 44 5.63 -15.43 -3.63
N CYS A 45 4.74 -14.46 -3.40
CA CYS A 45 4.97 -13.10 -3.91
C CYS A 45 6.24 -12.48 -3.31
N GLY A 46 6.93 -11.64 -4.10
CA GLY A 46 8.20 -11.02 -3.71
C GLY A 46 8.14 -10.31 -2.36
N PHE A 47 7.04 -9.64 -2.04
CA PHE A 47 6.87 -9.01 -0.73
C PHE A 47 6.81 -10.02 0.43
N GLY A 48 6.15 -11.17 0.24
CA GLY A 48 6.16 -12.25 1.23
C GLY A 48 7.57 -12.77 1.51
N LYS A 49 8.36 -12.94 0.44
CA LYS A 49 9.79 -13.31 0.56
C LYS A 49 10.60 -12.24 1.28
N THR A 50 10.35 -10.96 1.00
CA THR A 50 11.01 -9.84 1.69
C THR A 50 10.81 -9.87 3.21
N LEU A 51 9.60 -10.19 3.67
CA LEU A 51 9.34 -10.35 5.11
C LEU A 51 10.11 -11.52 5.71
N LEU A 52 10.11 -12.67 5.02
CA LEU A 52 10.86 -13.84 5.45
C LEU A 52 12.36 -13.52 5.52
N GLU A 53 12.92 -12.91 4.46
CA GLU A 53 14.33 -12.52 4.41
C GLU A 53 14.68 -11.60 5.58
N GLY A 54 13.92 -10.53 5.82
CA GLY A 54 14.17 -9.57 6.90
C GLY A 54 14.13 -10.19 8.31
N VAL A 55 13.23 -11.16 8.54
CA VAL A 55 13.19 -11.90 9.82
C VAL A 55 14.35 -12.88 9.92
N MET A 56 14.64 -13.63 8.85
CA MET A 56 15.74 -14.62 8.85
C MET A 56 17.10 -13.96 9.03
N GLU A 57 17.32 -12.75 8.49
CA GLU A 57 18.49 -11.91 8.72
C GLU A 57 18.52 -11.29 10.14
N GLY A 58 17.43 -11.34 10.89
CA GLY A 58 17.33 -10.76 12.23
C GLY A 58 17.09 -9.25 12.26
N LYS A 59 16.74 -8.64 11.13
CA LYS A 59 16.39 -7.20 11.00
C LYS A 59 15.02 -6.88 11.63
N ILE A 60 14.10 -7.84 11.63
CA ILE A 60 12.76 -7.71 12.20
C ILE A 60 12.71 -8.55 13.48
N LYS A 61 12.30 -7.94 14.59
CA LYS A 61 12.10 -8.60 15.89
C LYS A 61 10.66 -8.55 16.38
N GLU A 62 9.91 -7.53 16.01
CA GLU A 62 8.51 -7.36 16.36
C GLU A 62 7.72 -7.15 15.05
N LEU A 63 6.68 -7.94 14.83
CA LEU A 63 5.91 -7.90 13.59
C LEU A 63 4.41 -8.10 13.86
N VAL A 64 3.61 -7.16 13.34
CA VAL A 64 2.15 -7.27 13.32
C VAL A 64 1.69 -7.42 11.89
N LEU A 65 1.11 -8.56 11.58
CA LEU A 65 0.53 -8.91 10.29
C LEU A 65 -0.99 -8.71 10.29
N VAL A 66 -1.55 -8.61 9.11
CA VAL A 66 -3.00 -8.65 8.87
C VAL A 66 -3.28 -9.78 7.90
N SER A 67 -4.29 -10.59 8.16
CA SER A 67 -4.69 -11.74 7.32
C SER A 67 -5.23 -11.32 5.95
N CYS A 68 -4.49 -10.47 5.24
CA CYS A 68 -4.93 -9.83 4.01
C CYS A 68 -4.85 -10.73 2.77
N CYS A 69 -4.10 -11.82 2.77
CA CYS A 69 -3.99 -12.81 1.68
C CYS A 69 -3.36 -14.11 2.17
N ASP A 70 -3.46 -15.16 1.33
CA ASP A 70 -2.90 -16.47 1.65
C ASP A 70 -1.38 -16.44 1.80
N THR A 71 -0.69 -15.63 1.00
CA THR A 71 0.76 -15.41 1.17
C THR A 71 1.10 -14.95 2.58
N ILE A 72 0.42 -13.92 3.10
CA ILE A 72 0.71 -13.40 4.46
C ILE A 72 0.33 -14.40 5.54
N ARG A 73 -0.72 -15.20 5.36
CA ARG A 73 -1.06 -16.30 6.27
C ARG A 73 0.05 -17.36 6.28
N SER A 74 0.53 -17.78 5.10
CA SER A 74 1.64 -18.73 5.00
C SER A 74 2.94 -18.18 5.59
N VAL A 75 3.24 -16.90 5.35
CA VAL A 75 4.39 -16.21 5.96
C VAL A 75 4.27 -16.21 7.49
N TYR A 76 3.07 -15.93 8.03
CA TYR A 76 2.85 -15.99 9.47
C TYR A 76 3.15 -17.37 10.06
N ASP A 77 2.66 -18.43 9.43
CA ASP A 77 2.89 -19.81 9.90
C ASP A 77 4.37 -20.17 9.88
N ILE A 78 5.10 -19.83 8.81
CA ILE A 78 6.54 -20.02 8.71
C ILE A 78 7.29 -19.24 9.81
N LEU A 79 6.92 -17.99 10.04
CA LEU A 79 7.55 -17.15 11.04
C LEU A 79 7.26 -17.62 12.46
N LEU A 80 6.06 -18.11 12.73
CA LEU A 80 5.67 -18.68 14.01
C LEU A 80 6.52 -19.91 14.34
N GLU A 81 6.69 -20.83 13.37
CA GLU A 81 7.51 -22.01 13.52
C GLU A 81 9.00 -21.68 13.70
N SER A 82 9.46 -20.59 13.06
CA SER A 82 10.88 -20.20 13.14
C SER A 82 11.33 -19.77 14.54
N GLY A 83 10.43 -19.27 15.37
CA GLY A 83 10.71 -18.78 16.73
C GLY A 83 11.70 -17.59 16.77
N LYS A 84 11.91 -16.85 15.66
CA LYS A 84 12.94 -15.80 15.56
C LYS A 84 12.45 -14.40 15.99
N LEU A 85 11.15 -14.24 16.21
CA LEU A 85 10.52 -12.97 16.57
C LEU A 85 10.24 -12.90 18.06
N ASP A 86 10.51 -11.76 18.69
CA ASP A 86 10.19 -11.48 20.08
C ASP A 86 8.69 -11.22 20.24
N PHE A 87 8.06 -10.64 19.23
CA PHE A 87 6.61 -10.47 19.13
C PHE A 87 6.13 -10.72 17.70
N LEU A 88 5.18 -11.63 17.55
CA LEU A 88 4.48 -11.90 16.29
C LEU A 88 2.98 -11.98 16.56
N TYR A 89 2.21 -11.19 15.81
CA TYR A 89 0.75 -11.23 15.88
C TYR A 89 0.14 -11.13 14.49
N ILE A 90 -0.94 -11.86 14.23
CA ILE A 90 -1.75 -11.69 13.03
C ILE A 90 -3.16 -11.23 13.42
N LEU A 91 -3.56 -10.10 12.85
CA LEU A 91 -4.90 -9.55 12.98
C LEU A 91 -5.79 -10.15 11.91
N ASP A 92 -6.85 -10.84 12.29
CA ASP A 92 -7.81 -11.41 11.33
C ASP A 92 -8.87 -10.36 10.96
N VAL A 93 -8.80 -9.86 9.72
CA VAL A 93 -9.67 -8.80 9.22
C VAL A 93 -10.66 -9.38 8.20
N LEU A 94 -11.96 -9.19 8.43
CA LEU A 94 -12.99 -9.53 7.46
C LEU A 94 -12.93 -8.57 6.27
N HIS A 95 -13.11 -9.12 5.07
CA HIS A 95 -12.98 -8.37 3.82
C HIS A 95 -14.26 -7.59 3.44
N CYS A 96 -15.00 -7.10 4.40
CA CYS A 96 -16.17 -6.23 4.21
C CYS A 96 -16.30 -5.24 5.36
N ASP A 97 -16.93 -4.10 5.09
CA ASP A 97 -17.33 -3.12 6.10
C ASP A 97 -18.82 -3.27 6.39
N SER A 98 -19.13 -4.08 7.38
CA SER A 98 -20.49 -4.33 7.89
C SER A 98 -20.51 -4.23 9.41
N ALA A 99 -21.69 -4.11 10.01
CA ALA A 99 -21.81 -4.10 11.48
C ALA A 99 -21.13 -5.31 12.12
N CYS A 100 -21.38 -6.51 11.59
CA CYS A 100 -20.75 -7.75 12.08
C CYS A 100 -19.22 -7.72 11.93
N SER A 101 -18.71 -7.15 10.81
CA SER A 101 -17.27 -7.05 10.59
C SER A 101 -16.61 -6.08 11.56
N ARG A 102 -17.28 -4.97 11.89
CA ARG A 102 -16.82 -3.99 12.88
C ARG A 102 -16.79 -4.59 14.28
N GLU A 103 -17.83 -5.32 14.68
CA GLU A 103 -17.85 -6.04 15.97
C GLU A 103 -16.70 -7.05 16.07
N ARG A 104 -16.47 -7.85 15.02
CA ARG A 104 -15.35 -8.81 15.00
C ARG A 104 -14.00 -8.10 15.01
N MET A 105 -13.86 -6.99 14.27
CA MET A 105 -12.64 -6.19 14.28
C MET A 105 -12.37 -5.63 15.69
N ALA A 106 -13.38 -5.12 16.39
CA ALA A 106 -13.22 -4.64 17.75
C ALA A 106 -12.72 -5.75 18.70
N VAL A 107 -13.23 -6.98 18.55
CA VAL A 107 -12.71 -8.13 19.31
C VAL A 107 -11.24 -8.40 18.99
N GLN A 108 -10.84 -8.32 17.71
CA GLN A 108 -9.45 -8.49 17.32
C GLN A 108 -8.54 -7.38 17.90
N LEU A 109 -9.00 -6.13 17.91
CA LEU A 109 -8.29 -5.00 18.50
C LEU A 109 -8.07 -5.20 20.00
N LYS A 110 -9.10 -5.62 20.74
CA LYS A 110 -9.02 -5.93 22.17
C LYS A 110 -8.04 -7.07 22.45
N GLY A 111 -8.03 -8.11 21.60
CA GLY A 111 -7.07 -9.22 21.67
C GLY A 111 -5.63 -8.77 21.47
N LEU A 112 -5.39 -7.98 20.42
CA LEU A 112 -4.06 -7.42 20.14
C LEU A 112 -3.61 -6.49 21.27
N ALA A 113 -4.49 -5.59 21.75
CA ALA A 113 -4.17 -4.67 22.84
C ALA A 113 -3.69 -5.43 24.08
N LYS A 114 -4.41 -6.50 24.47
CA LYS A 114 -4.04 -7.34 25.61
C LYS A 114 -2.69 -8.02 25.41
N ALA A 115 -2.48 -8.66 24.25
CA ALA A 115 -1.24 -9.38 23.96
C ALA A 115 -0.03 -8.42 23.91
N TYR A 116 -0.20 -7.26 23.26
CA TYR A 116 0.87 -6.30 23.11
C TYR A 116 1.19 -5.55 24.41
N ALA A 117 0.17 -5.18 25.19
CA ALA A 117 0.35 -4.58 26.51
C ALA A 117 1.12 -5.53 27.46
N GLN A 118 0.79 -6.82 27.43
CA GLN A 118 1.51 -7.85 28.21
C GLN A 118 2.97 -7.96 27.75
N TYR A 119 3.22 -7.95 26.44
CA TYR A 119 4.57 -8.02 25.87
C TYR A 119 5.41 -6.79 26.26
N LYS A 120 4.85 -5.58 26.14
CA LYS A 120 5.54 -4.32 26.46
C LYS A 120 5.59 -4.01 27.98
N GLY A 121 4.83 -4.72 28.82
CA GLY A 121 4.71 -4.42 30.25
C GLY A 121 4.01 -3.08 30.52
N THR A 122 3.01 -2.73 29.71
CA THR A 122 2.28 -1.45 29.76
C THR A 122 0.78 -1.69 29.94
N GLU A 123 0.05 -0.63 30.21
CA GLU A 123 -1.41 -0.62 30.29
C GLU A 123 -1.98 0.37 29.29
N PHE A 124 -3.22 0.13 28.84
CA PHE A 124 -3.91 1.03 27.93
C PHE A 124 -4.26 2.34 28.65
N ASP A 125 -3.97 3.46 27.98
CA ASP A 125 -4.30 4.82 28.41
C ASP A 125 -5.03 5.53 27.27
N ALA A 126 -6.26 6.00 27.53
CA ALA A 126 -7.10 6.65 26.52
C ALA A 126 -6.52 8.00 26.04
N GLY A 127 -5.79 8.71 26.91
CA GLY A 127 -5.11 9.95 26.54
C GLY A 127 -3.95 9.72 25.57
N LYS A 128 -3.11 8.70 25.86
CA LYS A 128 -2.04 8.27 24.94
C LYS A 128 -2.62 7.76 23.62
N PHE A 129 -3.69 6.98 23.67
CA PHE A 129 -4.37 6.50 22.47
C PHE A 129 -4.86 7.66 21.60
N ARG A 130 -5.53 8.66 22.20
CA ARG A 130 -5.97 9.85 21.48
C ARG A 130 -4.78 10.66 20.92
N ALA A 131 -3.69 10.77 21.65
CA ALA A 131 -2.50 11.50 21.22
C ALA A 131 -1.74 10.83 20.07
N ALA A 132 -1.95 9.54 19.82
CA ALA A 132 -1.34 8.82 18.72
C ALA A 132 -2.03 9.08 17.35
N PHE A 133 -3.19 9.75 17.34
CA PHE A 133 -3.91 10.06 16.10
C PHE A 133 -3.36 11.34 15.47
N HIS A 134 -2.82 11.21 14.27
CA HIS A 134 -2.30 12.31 13.47
C HIS A 134 -2.92 12.27 12.07
N ALA A 135 -3.49 13.40 11.64
CA ALA A 135 -3.98 13.55 10.29
C ALA A 135 -2.82 13.47 9.28
N GLN A 136 -3.01 12.73 8.21
CA GLN A 136 -2.06 12.70 7.11
C GLN A 136 -2.30 13.90 6.18
N GLU A 137 -1.23 14.62 5.88
CA GLU A 137 -1.27 15.67 4.86
C GLU A 137 -1.25 15.00 3.48
N LYS A 138 -2.19 15.39 2.63
CA LYS A 138 -2.24 14.97 1.23
C LYS A 138 -1.83 16.11 0.30
N ILE A 139 -1.25 15.76 -0.83
CA ILE A 139 -0.91 16.72 -1.86
C ILE A 139 -2.21 17.20 -2.52
N THR A 140 -2.49 18.51 -2.42
CA THR A 140 -3.69 19.15 -3.00
C THR A 140 -3.41 19.82 -4.35
N LYS A 141 -2.14 19.93 -4.72
CA LYS A 141 -1.71 20.49 -6.01
C LYS A 141 -1.60 19.39 -7.05
N SER A 142 -1.44 19.78 -8.31
CA SER A 142 -1.19 18.84 -9.41
C SER A 142 -0.01 17.91 -9.09
N HIS A 143 -0.24 16.59 -9.15
CA HIS A 143 0.73 15.58 -8.73
C HIS A 143 0.61 14.29 -9.55
N ILE A 144 1.60 13.42 -9.40
CA ILE A 144 1.58 12.05 -9.92
C ILE A 144 1.13 11.13 -8.79
N ALA A 145 0.08 10.34 -9.03
CA ALA A 145 -0.37 9.34 -8.08
C ALA A 145 0.34 7.99 -8.34
N VAL A 146 0.99 7.44 -7.32
CA VAL A 146 1.47 6.04 -7.34
C VAL A 146 0.42 5.16 -6.71
N LEU A 147 -0.21 4.31 -7.52
CA LEU A 147 -1.31 3.43 -7.13
C LEU A 147 -0.91 1.96 -7.20
N GLY A 148 -1.80 1.09 -6.73
CA GLY A 148 -1.67 -0.35 -6.87
C GLY A 148 -1.11 -1.06 -5.64
N ALA A 149 -0.30 -2.09 -5.86
CA ALA A 149 0.36 -2.84 -4.80
C ALA A 149 1.42 -1.98 -4.10
N ARG A 150 1.74 -2.36 -2.87
CA ARG A 150 2.81 -1.67 -2.12
C ARG A 150 4.08 -1.55 -2.95
N MET A 151 4.73 -0.41 -2.86
CA MET A 151 6.02 -0.13 -3.49
C MET A 151 7.10 -0.03 -2.41
N GLY A 152 8.26 -0.63 -2.63
CA GLY A 152 9.39 -0.50 -1.72
C GLY A 152 9.92 0.93 -1.68
N GLN A 153 10.53 1.32 -0.57
CA GLN A 153 10.99 2.69 -0.34
C GLN A 153 11.98 3.14 -1.41
N GLU A 154 12.92 2.27 -1.76
CA GLU A 154 13.98 2.56 -2.74
C GLU A 154 13.39 2.80 -4.14
N LEU A 155 12.39 2.01 -4.54
CA LEU A 155 11.69 2.19 -5.81
C LEU A 155 10.83 3.45 -5.80
N PHE A 156 10.18 3.77 -4.69
CA PHE A 156 9.38 5.00 -4.56
C PHE A 156 10.26 6.25 -4.64
N GLU A 157 11.42 6.26 -3.97
CA GLU A 157 12.37 7.37 -4.04
C GLU A 157 12.92 7.56 -5.45
N MET A 158 13.25 6.46 -6.14
CA MET A 158 13.68 6.50 -7.55
C MET A 158 12.56 7.07 -8.44
N THR A 159 11.33 6.63 -8.24
CA THR A 159 10.14 7.13 -8.94
C THR A 159 9.96 8.63 -8.70
N SER A 160 10.01 9.07 -7.45
CA SER A 160 9.83 10.48 -7.09
C SER A 160 10.92 11.38 -7.69
N LYS A 161 12.16 10.90 -7.75
CA LYS A 161 13.27 11.65 -8.36
C LYS A 161 13.16 11.78 -9.89
N ALA A 162 12.54 10.80 -10.54
CA ALA A 162 12.36 10.79 -12.00
C ALA A 162 11.19 11.68 -12.47
N MET A 163 10.26 12.05 -11.60
CA MET A 163 9.04 12.77 -11.99
C MET A 163 9.20 14.29 -11.95
N PRO A 164 8.58 15.03 -12.89
CA PRO A 164 8.62 16.50 -12.93
C PRO A 164 7.66 17.17 -11.93
N LEU A 165 6.72 16.41 -11.36
CA LEU A 165 5.71 16.86 -10.40
C LEU A 165 5.89 16.14 -9.06
N PRO A 166 5.34 16.68 -7.96
CA PRO A 166 5.26 15.95 -6.71
C PRO A 166 4.59 14.58 -6.89
N VAL A 167 5.04 13.59 -6.14
CA VAL A 167 4.53 12.21 -6.24
C VAL A 167 3.84 11.84 -4.93
N GLU A 168 2.55 11.53 -5.01
CA GLU A 168 1.76 11.01 -3.88
C GLU A 168 1.82 9.48 -3.86
N ASN A 169 2.11 8.91 -2.71
CA ASN A 169 2.11 7.45 -2.52
C ASN A 169 0.75 6.98 -2.02
N ASP A 170 -0.13 6.63 -2.94
CA ASP A 170 -1.45 6.05 -2.67
C ASP A 170 -1.51 4.52 -2.89
N THR A 171 -0.36 3.85 -2.80
CA THR A 171 -0.31 2.38 -2.83
C THR A 171 -1.06 1.77 -1.65
N CYS A 172 -1.29 0.46 -1.70
CA CYS A 172 -2.21 -0.25 -0.79
C CYS A 172 -1.97 -0.02 0.71
N VAL A 173 -0.75 0.33 1.12
CA VAL A 173 -0.40 0.56 2.53
C VAL A 173 -0.36 2.06 2.88
N HIS A 174 -0.09 2.94 1.91
CA HIS A 174 0.12 4.36 2.14
C HIS A 174 -1.17 5.20 2.03
N ASN A 175 -2.20 4.71 1.35
CA ASN A 175 -3.49 5.41 1.28
C ASN A 175 -4.34 5.21 2.57
N ARG A 176 -3.69 5.23 3.73
CA ARG A 176 -4.32 5.12 5.04
C ARG A 176 -4.94 6.46 5.43
N SER A 177 -6.17 6.46 5.94
CA SER A 177 -6.89 7.68 6.32
C SER A 177 -7.38 7.67 7.78
N VAL A 178 -7.02 6.67 8.55
CA VAL A 178 -7.23 6.65 10.01
C VAL A 178 -6.40 7.76 10.64
N GLY A 179 -6.97 8.49 11.57
CA GLY A 179 -6.30 9.63 12.21
C GLY A 179 -6.87 10.99 11.84
N ASN A 180 -7.64 11.07 10.76
CA ASN A 180 -8.32 12.32 10.37
C ASN A 180 -9.45 12.72 11.35
N ILE A 181 -9.97 11.75 12.11
CA ILE A 181 -10.99 11.97 13.15
C ILE A 181 -10.41 11.51 14.48
N LEU A 182 -10.48 12.34 15.50
CA LEU A 182 -9.99 12.01 16.83
C LEU A 182 -10.96 11.09 17.57
N PRO A 183 -10.47 10.18 18.41
CA PRO A 183 -11.30 9.32 19.25
C PRO A 183 -12.25 10.15 20.14
N PRO A 184 -13.47 9.66 20.44
CA PRO A 184 -14.42 10.35 21.33
C PRO A 184 -13.83 10.51 22.73
N GLU A 185 -14.07 11.67 23.35
CA GLU A 185 -13.64 11.96 24.72
C GLU A 185 -14.51 11.24 25.75
N GLY A 186 -13.90 10.76 26.83
CA GLY A 186 -14.60 10.13 27.94
C GLY A 186 -15.16 8.73 27.65
N ALA A 187 -14.91 8.19 26.45
CA ALA A 187 -15.35 6.84 26.09
C ALA A 187 -14.52 5.78 26.83
N SER A 188 -15.18 4.70 27.21
CA SER A 188 -14.54 3.50 27.78
C SER A 188 -13.62 2.81 26.75
N PHE A 189 -12.74 1.92 27.22
CA PHE A 189 -11.90 1.11 26.32
C PHE A 189 -12.72 0.34 25.28
N ASP A 190 -13.84 -0.23 25.67
CA ASP A 190 -14.70 -0.99 24.75
C ASP A 190 -15.32 -0.09 23.68
N GLU A 191 -15.84 1.06 24.05
CA GLU A 191 -16.40 2.04 23.10
C GLU A 191 -15.33 2.59 22.16
N LEU A 192 -14.11 2.83 22.65
CA LEU A 192 -12.97 3.25 21.81
C LEU A 192 -12.58 2.18 20.80
N MET A 193 -12.57 0.89 21.17
CA MET A 193 -12.26 -0.19 20.24
C MET A 193 -13.37 -0.41 19.21
N ASP A 194 -14.63 -0.25 19.57
CA ASP A 194 -15.77 -0.32 18.64
C ASP A 194 -15.72 0.85 17.64
N TRP A 195 -15.48 2.07 18.11
CA TRP A 195 -15.28 3.23 17.26
C TRP A 195 -14.08 3.04 16.31
N TYR A 196 -12.94 2.62 16.85
CA TYR A 196 -11.71 2.45 16.08
C TYR A 196 -11.81 1.36 15.00
N ALA A 197 -12.55 0.29 15.29
CA ALA A 197 -12.87 -0.73 14.29
C ALA A 197 -13.62 -0.15 13.09
N GLY A 198 -14.56 0.78 13.35
CA GLY A 198 -15.26 1.54 12.30
C GLY A 198 -14.33 2.39 11.46
N GLU A 199 -13.41 3.14 12.09
CA GLU A 199 -12.43 3.97 11.39
C GLU A 199 -11.46 3.12 10.53
N ILE A 200 -10.98 2.00 11.06
CA ILE A 200 -10.08 1.12 10.32
C ILE A 200 -10.76 0.50 9.10
N LEU A 201 -12.01 0.02 9.23
CA LEU A 201 -12.74 -0.61 8.12
C LEU A 201 -13.34 0.40 7.15
N GLY A 202 -13.69 1.61 7.61
CA GLY A 202 -14.29 2.69 6.80
C GLY A 202 -13.32 3.43 5.88
N GLN A 203 -12.04 3.08 5.86
CA GLN A 203 -11.06 3.68 4.95
C GLN A 203 -11.37 3.40 3.47
N ILE A 204 -10.68 4.11 2.55
CA ILE A 204 -10.65 3.69 1.13
C ILE A 204 -10.32 2.19 1.09
N PRO A 205 -11.15 1.35 0.46
CA PRO A 205 -10.98 -0.10 0.56
C PRO A 205 -9.68 -0.58 -0.09
N CYS A 206 -9.16 -1.70 0.38
CA CYS A 206 -8.15 -2.48 -0.34
C CYS A 206 -8.82 -3.29 -1.46
N MET A 207 -8.08 -3.66 -2.51
CA MET A 207 -8.57 -4.53 -3.58
C MET A 207 -9.05 -5.92 -3.11
N ARG A 208 -8.73 -6.29 -1.89
CA ARG A 208 -9.20 -7.54 -1.25
C ARG A 208 -10.54 -7.42 -0.54
N MET A 209 -11.04 -6.20 -0.39
CA MET A 209 -12.39 -5.99 0.15
C MET A 209 -13.44 -6.40 -0.87
N MET A 210 -14.58 -6.92 -0.41
CA MET A 210 -15.69 -7.36 -1.28
C MET A 210 -16.21 -6.25 -2.19
N ASP A 211 -16.16 -5.00 -1.70
CA ASP A 211 -16.48 -3.82 -2.49
C ASP A 211 -15.28 -2.86 -2.56
N PRO A 212 -14.49 -2.91 -3.64
CA PRO A 212 -13.37 -2.00 -3.84
C PRO A 212 -13.76 -0.69 -4.54
N THR A 213 -15.03 -0.42 -4.82
CA THR A 213 -15.47 0.73 -5.65
C THR A 213 -15.04 2.09 -5.08
N GLY A 214 -14.88 2.20 -3.76
CA GLY A 214 -14.37 3.40 -3.11
C GLY A 214 -12.97 3.82 -3.55
N ARG A 215 -12.20 2.91 -4.19
CA ARG A 215 -10.87 3.18 -4.72
C ARG A 215 -10.88 4.12 -5.93
N LYS A 216 -12.01 4.25 -6.62
CA LYS A 216 -12.19 5.20 -7.74
C LYS A 216 -11.83 6.64 -7.35
N LYS A 217 -11.94 6.99 -6.08
CA LYS A 217 -11.52 8.30 -5.56
C LYS A 217 -10.02 8.57 -5.74
N LEU A 218 -9.18 7.54 -5.83
CA LEU A 218 -7.74 7.69 -5.96
C LEU A 218 -7.31 8.09 -7.39
N TYR A 219 -8.03 7.66 -8.42
CA TYR A 219 -7.67 7.91 -9.80
C TYR A 219 -8.63 8.86 -10.54
N ASN A 220 -9.74 9.24 -9.89
CA ASN A 220 -10.64 10.27 -10.38
C ASN A 220 -10.44 11.63 -9.70
N ASP A 221 -9.39 11.78 -8.89
CA ASP A 221 -9.04 13.06 -8.27
C ASP A 221 -8.56 14.03 -9.36
N PRO A 222 -9.19 15.22 -9.51
CA PRO A 222 -8.82 16.18 -10.55
C PRO A 222 -7.41 16.75 -10.39
N SER A 223 -6.77 16.62 -9.23
CA SER A 223 -5.39 17.03 -9.01
C SER A 223 -4.36 16.00 -9.52
N VAL A 224 -4.79 14.80 -9.91
CA VAL A 224 -3.92 13.77 -10.48
C VAL A 224 -3.61 14.10 -11.94
N ALA A 225 -2.34 14.39 -12.23
CA ALA A 225 -1.85 14.70 -13.58
C ALA A 225 -1.34 13.46 -14.34
N GLY A 226 -1.07 12.37 -13.64
CA GLY A 226 -0.65 11.10 -14.22
C GLY A 226 -0.61 10.01 -13.16
N ILE A 227 -0.67 8.76 -13.58
CA ILE A 227 -0.73 7.60 -12.70
C ILE A 227 0.43 6.65 -13.00
N ILE A 228 1.18 6.29 -11.97
CA ILE A 228 2.11 5.17 -11.99
C ILE A 228 1.47 4.03 -11.21
N TYR A 229 1.11 2.97 -11.93
CA TYR A 229 0.45 1.82 -11.32
C TYR A 229 1.44 0.69 -11.07
N HIS A 230 1.69 0.39 -9.79
CA HIS A 230 2.64 -0.64 -9.39
C HIS A 230 1.97 -1.98 -9.11
N THR A 231 2.55 -3.05 -9.65
CA THR A 231 2.19 -4.44 -9.33
C THR A 231 3.43 -5.19 -8.82
N VAL A 232 3.21 -6.13 -7.91
CA VAL A 232 4.26 -7.04 -7.43
C VAL A 232 4.08 -8.39 -8.08
N LYS A 233 5.14 -8.98 -8.58
CA LYS A 233 5.13 -10.31 -9.20
C LYS A 233 4.47 -11.33 -8.26
N PHE A 234 3.56 -12.13 -8.80
CA PHE A 234 2.70 -13.07 -8.08
C PHE A 234 1.68 -12.43 -7.12
N CYS A 235 1.36 -11.14 -7.29
CA CYS A 235 0.25 -10.48 -6.58
C CYS A 235 -0.90 -10.19 -7.55
N ASP A 236 -1.90 -11.08 -7.62
CA ASP A 236 -2.96 -11.00 -8.65
C ASP A 236 -3.97 -9.88 -8.42
N PHE A 237 -4.27 -9.53 -7.16
CA PHE A 237 -5.34 -8.59 -6.81
C PHE A 237 -5.22 -7.23 -7.52
N TYR A 238 -4.01 -6.67 -7.57
CA TYR A 238 -3.78 -5.37 -8.19
C TYR A 238 -3.68 -5.43 -9.71
N SER A 239 -3.51 -6.60 -10.30
CA SER A 239 -3.58 -6.77 -11.76
C SER A 239 -5.00 -6.56 -12.29
N PHE A 240 -6.04 -6.93 -11.52
CA PHE A 240 -7.44 -6.67 -11.88
C PHE A 240 -7.78 -5.18 -11.86
N GLU A 241 -7.34 -4.44 -10.83
CA GLU A 241 -7.60 -2.99 -10.75
C GLU A 241 -6.94 -2.23 -11.91
N TYR A 242 -5.76 -2.63 -12.33
CA TYR A 242 -5.09 -2.00 -13.47
C TYR A 242 -5.93 -2.03 -14.75
N ALA A 243 -6.59 -3.16 -15.03
CA ALA A 243 -7.45 -3.29 -16.19
C ALA A 243 -8.66 -2.33 -16.14
N GLU A 244 -9.19 -2.09 -14.93
CA GLU A 244 -10.28 -1.13 -14.73
C GLU A 244 -9.78 0.32 -14.93
N ILE A 245 -8.68 0.70 -14.30
CA ILE A 245 -8.12 2.06 -14.40
C ILE A 245 -7.79 2.39 -15.86
N LYS A 246 -7.14 1.46 -16.59
CA LYS A 246 -6.78 1.66 -18.00
C LYS A 246 -7.97 2.04 -18.89
N ASN A 247 -9.16 1.56 -18.56
CA ASN A 247 -10.37 1.81 -19.35
C ASN A 247 -11.17 3.05 -18.88
N HIS A 248 -10.82 3.64 -17.74
CA HIS A 248 -11.61 4.70 -17.11
C HIS A 248 -10.82 5.96 -16.75
N THR A 249 -9.53 6.01 -17.06
CA THR A 249 -8.72 7.21 -16.82
C THR A 249 -8.35 7.90 -18.12
N ASP A 250 -8.41 9.23 -18.12
CA ASP A 250 -8.00 10.09 -19.24
C ASP A 250 -6.57 10.64 -19.07
N VAL A 251 -5.96 10.43 -17.86
CA VAL A 251 -4.60 10.89 -17.60
C VAL A 251 -3.56 9.86 -18.04
N PRO A 252 -2.32 10.27 -18.33
CA PRO A 252 -1.23 9.35 -18.64
C PRO A 252 -1.09 8.26 -17.59
N LEU A 253 -0.97 7.00 -18.01
CA LEU A 253 -0.90 5.82 -17.14
C LEU A 253 0.30 4.95 -17.51
N LEU A 254 1.20 4.76 -16.53
CA LEU A 254 2.32 3.83 -16.64
C LEU A 254 2.10 2.64 -15.69
N LYS A 255 2.09 1.40 -16.21
CA LYS A 255 2.20 0.20 -15.36
C LYS A 255 3.66 -0.17 -15.17
N ILE A 256 4.08 -0.38 -13.93
CA ILE A 256 5.37 -0.98 -13.59
C ILE A 256 5.14 -2.24 -12.74
N GLU A 257 6.02 -3.22 -12.89
CA GLU A 257 6.00 -4.45 -12.10
C GLU A 257 7.38 -4.67 -11.50
N SER A 258 7.45 -5.04 -10.22
CA SER A 258 8.68 -5.42 -9.56
C SER A 258 8.56 -6.81 -8.92
N ASP A 259 9.69 -7.48 -8.77
CA ASP A 259 9.81 -8.68 -7.94
C ASP A 259 10.09 -8.37 -6.48
N TYR A 260 10.09 -7.08 -6.13
CA TYR A 260 10.39 -6.55 -4.81
C TYR A 260 11.86 -6.71 -4.37
N THR A 261 12.80 -6.69 -5.33
CA THR A 261 14.25 -6.61 -5.09
C THR A 261 14.85 -5.36 -5.68
N ILE A 262 16.02 -4.94 -5.17
CA ILE A 262 16.74 -3.76 -5.70
C ILE A 262 17.25 -4.01 -7.13
N GLN A 263 17.55 -5.25 -7.50
CA GLN A 263 18.19 -5.60 -8.78
C GLN A 263 17.34 -5.26 -10.00
N SER A 264 16.02 -5.23 -9.87
CA SER A 264 15.10 -4.91 -10.99
C SER A 264 14.98 -3.41 -11.29
N SER A 265 15.63 -2.54 -10.53
CA SER A 265 15.40 -1.08 -10.57
C SER A 265 15.91 -0.38 -11.86
N GLY A 266 16.97 -0.86 -12.49
CA GLY A 266 17.58 -0.19 -13.64
C GLY A 266 16.67 -0.10 -14.89
N GLN A 267 15.97 -1.18 -15.23
CA GLN A 267 15.02 -1.17 -16.35
C GLN A 267 13.78 -0.32 -16.04
N LEU A 268 13.39 -0.26 -14.78
CA LEU A 268 12.26 0.55 -14.34
C LEU A 268 12.55 2.03 -14.47
N LEU A 269 13.79 2.48 -14.19
CA LEU A 269 14.19 3.87 -14.31
C LEU A 269 13.97 4.41 -15.72
N THR A 270 14.43 3.70 -16.77
CA THR A 270 14.24 4.12 -18.17
C THR A 270 12.75 4.29 -18.51
N ARG A 271 11.88 3.41 -18.00
CA ARG A 271 10.44 3.51 -18.23
C ARG A 271 9.82 4.71 -17.48
N LEU A 272 10.31 5.01 -16.27
CA LEU A 272 9.89 6.17 -15.50
C LEU A 272 10.32 7.48 -16.18
N GLU A 273 11.54 7.56 -16.71
CA GLU A 273 12.03 8.72 -17.44
C GLU A 273 11.21 8.97 -18.71
N ALA A 274 10.92 7.94 -19.50
CA ALA A 274 10.06 8.05 -20.67
C ALA A 274 8.62 8.50 -20.32
N PHE A 275 8.10 8.04 -19.19
CA PHE A 275 6.79 8.47 -18.69
C PHE A 275 6.82 9.95 -18.25
N ALA A 276 7.87 10.39 -17.59
CA ALA A 276 8.05 11.78 -17.18
C ALA A 276 8.05 12.74 -18.40
N GLU A 277 8.66 12.34 -19.52
CA GLU A 277 8.62 13.11 -20.77
C GLU A 277 7.20 13.24 -21.35
N SER A 278 6.32 12.27 -21.09
CA SER A 278 4.93 12.31 -21.55
C SER A 278 4.03 13.26 -20.73
N ILE A 279 4.49 13.66 -19.55
CA ILE A 279 3.78 14.60 -18.66
C ILE A 279 4.32 16.01 -18.96
N GLN A 280 3.79 16.64 -20.02
CA GLN A 280 4.23 17.97 -20.43
C GLN A 280 3.58 19.08 -19.61
N PRO A 281 4.30 20.20 -19.36
CA PRO A 281 3.76 21.38 -18.65
C PRO A 281 2.52 21.99 -19.31
N GLU A 282 2.33 21.84 -20.61
CA GLU A 282 1.18 22.35 -21.35
C GLU A 282 -0.16 21.73 -20.93
N THR A 283 -0.13 20.53 -20.37
CA THR A 283 -1.34 19.90 -19.79
C THR A 283 -1.73 20.53 -18.43
N LEU A 284 -0.80 21.20 -17.77
CA LEU A 284 -0.98 21.80 -16.44
C LEU A 284 -1.67 23.16 -16.48
N GLU A 285 -1.47 23.97 -17.56
CA GLU A 285 -2.11 25.28 -17.67
C GLU A 285 -3.60 25.18 -18.08
N GLN A 286 -4.01 24.10 -18.75
CA GLN A 286 -5.40 23.91 -19.18
C GLN A 286 -6.35 23.46 -18.07
N THR A 287 -5.84 23.01 -16.93
CA THR A 287 -6.68 22.61 -15.78
C THR A 287 -6.99 23.79 -14.86
N ILE A 288 -6.28 24.92 -14.97
CA ILE A 288 -6.47 26.10 -14.09
C ILE A 288 -7.49 27.10 -14.68
N ASP A 289 -7.73 27.08 -16.01
CA ASP A 289 -8.70 27.96 -16.70
C ASP A 289 -9.93 27.18 -17.19
N GLY A 290 -10.61 26.50 -16.29
CA GLY A 290 -11.82 25.73 -16.56
C GLY A 290 -13.10 26.55 -16.55
N ASP A 291 -13.30 27.43 -17.52
CA ASP A 291 -14.65 27.86 -17.92
C ASP A 291 -14.69 28.40 -19.36
N THR A 292 -14.57 27.51 -20.34
CA THR A 292 -15.11 27.76 -21.70
C THR A 292 -15.29 26.43 -22.44
N LYS A 293 -16.54 26.18 -22.86
CA LYS A 293 -16.94 25.07 -23.71
C LYS A 293 -16.17 25.11 -25.03
N GLY A 294 -15.32 24.13 -25.29
CA GLY A 294 -14.67 23.90 -26.58
C GLY A 294 -14.62 22.41 -26.88
N GLU A 295 -15.23 22.01 -28.01
CA GLU A 295 -15.19 20.65 -28.53
C GLU A 295 -13.75 20.18 -28.75
N ARG A 296 -13.34 19.10 -28.06
CA ARG A 296 -12.05 18.45 -28.26
C ARG A 296 -12.05 17.65 -29.56
N LYS A 297 -11.23 18.04 -30.53
CA LYS A 297 -10.84 17.19 -31.67
C LYS A 297 -9.87 16.12 -31.16
N MET A 298 -10.28 14.84 -31.27
CA MET A 298 -9.40 13.70 -31.02
C MET A 298 -8.21 13.70 -32.01
N GLY A 299 -7.01 13.93 -31.50
CA GLY A 299 -5.77 13.67 -32.22
C GLY A 299 -5.47 12.16 -32.18
N LYS A 300 -5.16 11.56 -33.33
CA LYS A 300 -4.71 10.18 -33.43
C LYS A 300 -3.27 10.11 -32.86
N GLY A 301 -3.13 9.61 -31.64
CA GLY A 301 -1.84 9.28 -31.05
C GLY A 301 -1.48 7.82 -31.35
N TYR A 302 -0.24 7.56 -31.75
CA TYR A 302 0.31 6.22 -31.90
C TYR A 302 1.00 5.82 -30.58
N PHE A 303 0.63 4.68 -30.01
CA PHE A 303 1.31 4.10 -28.86
C PHE A 303 2.06 2.86 -29.30
N ALA A 304 3.38 2.81 -29.07
CA ALA A 304 4.17 1.61 -29.23
C ALA A 304 4.37 0.96 -27.88
N GLY A 305 3.77 -0.19 -27.65
CA GLY A 305 4.06 -1.05 -26.49
C GLY A 305 5.14 -2.06 -26.88
N ILE A 306 6.29 -2.03 -26.22
CA ILE A 306 7.32 -3.07 -26.36
C ILE A 306 7.15 -4.01 -25.18
N ASP A 307 6.71 -5.24 -25.46
CA ASP A 307 6.69 -6.32 -24.46
C ASP A 307 7.99 -7.12 -24.62
N SER A 308 8.87 -7.05 -23.61
CA SER A 308 10.09 -7.84 -23.57
C SER A 308 9.86 -9.08 -22.70
N GLY A 309 9.10 -10.02 -23.21
CA GLY A 309 9.09 -11.38 -22.71
C GLY A 309 10.42 -12.08 -22.98
N SER A 310 10.89 -12.89 -22.07
CA SER A 310 12.26 -13.46 -22.02
C SER A 310 12.66 -14.44 -23.14
N THR A 311 11.91 -14.60 -24.22
CA THR A 311 12.27 -15.52 -25.30
C THR A 311 11.88 -15.14 -26.74
N SER A 312 11.15 -14.04 -26.99
CA SER A 312 10.94 -13.54 -28.36
C SER A 312 10.49 -12.09 -28.37
N THR A 313 11.08 -11.28 -29.24
CA THR A 313 10.67 -9.89 -29.49
C THR A 313 9.74 -9.89 -30.69
N ASP A 314 8.45 -9.88 -30.48
CA ASP A 314 7.47 -9.67 -31.52
C ASP A 314 6.92 -8.24 -31.42
N ALA A 315 7.23 -7.43 -32.44
CA ALA A 315 6.65 -6.12 -32.59
C ALA A 315 5.31 -6.24 -33.36
N VAL A 316 4.20 -5.98 -32.69
CA VAL A 316 2.89 -5.97 -33.33
C VAL A 316 2.40 -4.52 -33.46
N SER A 317 2.28 -4.07 -34.69
CA SER A 317 1.69 -2.77 -35.02
C SER A 317 0.19 -2.94 -35.25
N TYR A 318 -0.63 -2.26 -34.46
CA TYR A 318 -2.07 -2.16 -34.71
C TYR A 318 -2.41 -0.77 -35.29
N THR A 319 -2.94 -0.76 -36.50
CA THR A 319 -3.62 0.40 -37.12
C THR A 319 -5.12 0.20 -36.97
N HIS A 320 -5.79 1.11 -36.30
CA HIS A 320 -7.22 1.37 -36.51
C HIS A 320 -7.48 2.83 -36.72
#